data_6eed0d2141689a408cccc7d13ddf8b77
#
_entry.id   6eed0d2141689a408cccc7d13ddf8b77
#
_cell.length_a   1.000
_cell.length_b   1.000
_cell.length_c   1.000
_cell.angle_alpha   90.00
_cell.angle_beta   90.00
_cell.angle_gamma   90.00
#
_symmetry.space_group_name_H-M   'P 1'
#
loop_
_entity.id
_entity.type
_entity.pdbx_description
1 polymer ?
#
loop_
_entity_poly.entity_id
_entity_poly.type
_entity_poly.pdbx_seq_one_letter_code
_entity_poly.pdbx_strand_id
1 'polypeptide(L)'
;MLKNSNPTQTNAWKALQKHFTEVKDRHTLSLFEKDAARGEKFTIKWQDFYVDYSKNRIDEETMKLLVQLADECHLKDAIEKYFGGDLINNTEKRAVLHTALRAPENSVINVDGKNVMPEVAAVKHKIKQFSEEVISGKRKGYSGKAFTDVVNIGIGGSDLGPAMVTEALKFYKNHLNVHFISNVDGDHVLETIKHLNPETTLIVIVSKTFTTLETLSNALTVKEWFLKSGSEKDIAKHFVAVSTNLQEIDKFGIDPDNVFPMWDWVGGRFSLWSAVGLSIALSVGYDNFDKLLKGAHAMDEHFRTAPFEKNIPVVLALLSVWYNNFYGAESQAIIPYTQYLHRLAAYLQQGIMESNGKQTDRDGNPIPYQTGVIIWGEPGTNSQHAFFQLIHQGTKLIPTDFIGFKHSLHGNTDHHNKLMANFFAQTEALLKGKTEAEVRKEMGDKVNEALVPFKVFTGNRPTTSFLIDKLTPESLGSLIAMYEHKIFVEGVIWNIYSYDQWGVELGKQLASKILKDIAATELSAHDSSTTNLLKQFKK
;
A
#
# COMPACT_ATOMS: atom_id res chain seq x y z
N MET A 1 0.87 21.71 13.96
CA MET A 1 2.09 20.94 13.62
C MET A 1 2.29 19.79 14.59
N LEU A 2 2.86 18.66 14.17
CA LEU A 2 3.23 17.57 15.06
C LEU A 2 4.34 18.00 16.01
N LYS A 3 4.32 17.47 17.24
CA LYS A 3 5.40 17.70 18.21
C LYS A 3 6.64 16.91 17.78
N ASN A 4 7.81 17.54 17.85
CA ASN A 4 9.08 16.87 17.61
C ASN A 4 9.49 16.10 18.88
N SER A 5 9.82 14.83 18.71
CA SER A 5 10.26 13.97 19.80
C SER A 5 11.27 12.96 19.25
N ASN A 6 12.55 13.16 19.56
CA ASN A 6 13.56 12.18 19.18
C ASN A 6 13.34 10.90 20.00
N PRO A 7 12.97 9.77 19.39
CA PRO A 7 12.60 8.56 20.12
C PRO A 7 13.77 8.03 20.98
N THR A 8 15.02 8.20 20.55
CA THR A 8 16.21 7.69 21.29
C THR A 8 16.45 8.43 22.61
N GLN A 9 15.85 9.61 22.80
CA GLN A 9 15.96 10.38 24.03
C GLN A 9 14.87 10.03 25.05
N THR A 10 13.83 9.33 24.63
CA THR A 10 12.74 8.93 25.52
C THR A 10 13.19 7.90 26.56
N ASN A 11 12.51 7.87 27.70
CA ASN A 11 12.78 6.87 28.73
C ASN A 11 12.37 5.47 28.27
N ALA A 12 11.27 5.38 27.51
CA ALA A 12 10.78 4.13 26.95
C ALA A 12 11.79 3.49 25.98
N TRP A 13 12.41 4.28 25.08
CA TRP A 13 13.43 3.76 24.18
C TRP A 13 14.64 3.19 24.91
N LYS A 14 15.14 3.91 25.91
CA LYS A 14 16.27 3.45 26.75
C LYS A 14 15.91 2.19 27.53
N ALA A 15 14.69 2.10 28.05
CA ALA A 15 14.19 0.89 28.70
C ALA A 15 14.06 -0.27 27.73
N LEU A 16 13.55 -0.03 26.50
CA LEU A 16 13.49 -1.03 25.42
C LEU A 16 14.88 -1.55 25.04
N GLN A 17 15.89 -0.67 24.94
CA GLN A 17 17.27 -1.08 24.67
C GLN A 17 17.79 -2.05 25.76
N LYS A 18 17.56 -1.72 27.03
CA LYS A 18 17.92 -2.61 28.13
C LYS A 18 17.16 -3.94 28.07
N HIS A 19 15.84 -3.86 27.96
CA HIS A 19 14.97 -5.04 27.86
C HIS A 19 15.35 -5.93 26.67
N PHE A 20 15.70 -5.36 25.52
CA PHE A 20 16.16 -6.09 24.35
C PHE A 20 17.37 -6.99 24.66
N THR A 21 18.35 -6.49 25.42
CA THR A 21 19.53 -7.30 25.77
C THR A 21 19.18 -8.55 26.58
N GLU A 22 18.07 -8.50 27.33
CA GLU A 22 17.59 -9.60 28.18
C GLU A 22 16.75 -10.62 27.39
N VAL A 23 16.06 -10.17 26.31
CA VAL A 23 15.07 -11.01 25.62
C VAL A 23 15.44 -11.43 24.20
N LYS A 24 16.45 -10.79 23.57
CA LYS A 24 16.77 -10.98 22.14
C LYS A 24 17.01 -12.43 21.72
N ASP A 25 17.59 -13.23 22.61
CA ASP A 25 17.94 -14.63 22.34
C ASP A 25 16.86 -15.62 22.81
N ARG A 26 15.76 -15.11 23.40
CA ARG A 26 14.66 -15.96 23.90
C ARG A 26 13.89 -16.58 22.73
N HIS A 27 13.70 -17.89 22.79
CA HIS A 27 12.85 -18.57 21.82
C HIS A 27 11.37 -18.39 22.18
N THR A 28 10.58 -17.85 21.25
CA THR A 28 9.15 -17.50 21.47
C THR A 28 8.31 -18.72 21.87
N LEU A 29 8.66 -19.93 21.42
CA LEU A 29 7.96 -21.16 21.81
C LEU A 29 7.95 -21.35 23.33
N SER A 30 9.05 -21.01 24.01
CA SER A 30 9.14 -21.13 25.48
C SER A 30 8.13 -20.22 26.22
N LEU A 31 7.67 -19.18 25.58
CA LEU A 31 6.63 -18.29 26.13
C LEU A 31 5.24 -18.92 26.04
N PHE A 32 4.97 -19.73 25.01
CA PHE A 32 3.73 -20.51 24.89
C PHE A 32 3.72 -21.69 25.90
N GLU A 33 4.89 -22.30 26.18
CA GLU A 33 5.02 -23.36 27.18
C GLU A 33 4.75 -22.84 28.61
N LYS A 34 5.16 -21.58 28.89
CA LYS A 34 4.95 -20.93 30.18
C LYS A 34 3.53 -20.38 30.37
N ASP A 35 2.88 -19.99 29.29
CA ASP A 35 1.56 -19.37 29.30
C ASP A 35 0.70 -19.89 28.14
N ALA A 36 -0.17 -20.84 28.45
CA ALA A 36 -1.09 -21.44 27.49
C ALA A 36 -2.11 -20.42 26.94
N ALA A 37 -2.37 -19.31 27.65
CA ALA A 37 -3.26 -18.24 27.22
C ALA A 37 -2.57 -17.20 26.31
N ARG A 38 -1.26 -17.35 26.02
CA ARG A 38 -0.50 -16.37 25.22
C ARG A 38 -1.16 -16.07 23.87
N GLY A 39 -1.65 -17.10 23.18
CA GLY A 39 -2.34 -16.91 21.89
C GLY A 39 -3.54 -15.97 21.99
N GLU A 40 -4.29 -16.05 23.10
CA GLU A 40 -5.45 -15.20 23.34
C GLU A 40 -5.05 -13.79 23.82
N LYS A 41 -4.05 -13.69 24.69
CA LYS A 41 -3.56 -12.42 25.22
C LYS A 41 -3.01 -11.49 24.13
N PHE A 42 -2.28 -12.04 23.17
CA PHE A 42 -1.69 -11.31 22.05
C PHE A 42 -2.54 -11.43 20.77
N THR A 43 -3.85 -11.29 20.94
CA THR A 43 -4.84 -11.24 19.87
C THR A 43 -5.76 -10.02 20.00
N ILE A 44 -6.04 -9.38 18.88
CA ILE A 44 -7.05 -8.33 18.78
C ILE A 44 -8.17 -8.85 17.88
N LYS A 45 -9.41 -8.78 18.40
CA LYS A 45 -10.64 -9.05 17.64
C LYS A 45 -11.35 -7.73 17.40
N TRP A 46 -11.58 -7.43 16.14
CA TRP A 46 -12.29 -6.21 15.76
C TRP A 46 -13.11 -6.48 14.49
N GLN A 47 -14.42 -6.30 14.58
CA GLN A 47 -15.36 -6.66 13.51
C GLN A 47 -15.08 -8.09 12.97
N ASP A 48 -14.82 -8.23 11.67
CA ASP A 48 -14.50 -9.48 11.00
C ASP A 48 -12.99 -9.82 11.02
N PHE A 49 -12.14 -9.01 11.69
CA PHE A 49 -10.70 -9.24 11.84
C PHE A 49 -10.37 -9.97 13.13
N TYR A 50 -9.58 -11.03 12.99
CA TYR A 50 -8.87 -11.71 14.06
C TYR A 50 -7.37 -11.54 13.80
N VAL A 51 -6.71 -10.71 14.58
CA VAL A 51 -5.28 -10.38 14.41
C VAL A 51 -4.48 -11.01 15.52
N ASP A 52 -3.81 -12.11 15.22
CA ASP A 52 -2.93 -12.83 16.14
C ASP A 52 -1.47 -12.42 15.93
N TYR A 53 -0.90 -11.72 16.90
CA TYR A 53 0.51 -11.33 16.94
C TYR A 53 1.31 -12.05 18.03
N SER A 54 0.77 -13.14 18.58
CA SER A 54 1.36 -13.92 19.67
C SER A 54 2.68 -14.60 19.29
N LYS A 55 2.89 -14.87 17.99
CA LYS A 55 4.12 -15.50 17.47
C LYS A 55 5.26 -14.50 17.22
N ASN A 56 5.11 -13.26 17.65
CA ASN A 56 6.18 -12.27 17.64
C ASN A 56 7.11 -12.45 18.86
N ARG A 57 8.37 -11.99 18.72
CA ARG A 57 9.39 -12.05 19.79
C ARG A 57 9.18 -10.93 20.82
N ILE A 58 8.08 -10.99 21.52
CA ILE A 58 7.61 -10.02 22.52
C ILE A 58 7.06 -10.74 23.75
N ASP A 59 7.01 -10.04 24.85
CA ASP A 59 6.26 -10.38 26.04
C ASP A 59 5.44 -9.18 26.51
N GLU A 60 4.77 -9.29 27.65
CA GLU A 60 3.90 -8.23 28.19
C GLU A 60 4.70 -6.96 28.52
N GLU A 61 5.94 -7.11 29.02
CA GLU A 61 6.81 -5.94 29.30
C GLU A 61 7.28 -5.26 28.02
N THR A 62 7.61 -6.03 26.98
CA THR A 62 7.93 -5.47 25.65
C THR A 62 6.79 -4.58 25.14
N MET A 63 5.54 -5.09 25.18
CA MET A 63 4.39 -4.33 24.68
C MET A 63 4.10 -3.11 25.53
N LYS A 64 4.21 -3.21 26.87
CA LYS A 64 4.06 -2.08 27.78
C LYS A 64 5.06 -0.96 27.47
N LEU A 65 6.33 -1.29 27.28
CA LEU A 65 7.37 -0.33 26.94
C LEU A 65 7.17 0.29 25.55
N LEU A 66 6.70 -0.49 24.57
CA LEU A 66 6.37 0.01 23.23
C LEU A 66 5.17 0.96 23.26
N VAL A 67 4.15 0.69 24.04
CA VAL A 67 3.02 1.60 24.24
C VAL A 67 3.49 2.88 24.94
N GLN A 68 4.33 2.77 25.97
CA GLN A 68 4.94 3.93 26.62
C GLN A 68 5.75 4.77 25.63
N LEU A 69 6.47 4.16 24.68
CA LEU A 69 7.19 4.87 23.61
C LEU A 69 6.21 5.69 22.75
N ALA A 70 5.07 5.12 22.37
CA ALA A 70 4.05 5.84 21.62
C ALA A 70 3.51 7.06 22.39
N ASP A 71 3.28 6.92 23.70
CA ASP A 71 2.84 8.02 24.57
C ASP A 71 3.92 9.11 24.68
N GLU A 72 5.18 8.74 24.91
CA GLU A 72 6.31 9.68 25.01
C GLU A 72 6.60 10.38 23.67
N CYS A 73 6.26 9.74 22.53
CA CYS A 73 6.28 10.35 21.20
C CYS A 73 5.01 11.14 20.85
N HIS A 74 4.10 11.35 21.82
CA HIS A 74 2.89 12.14 21.66
C HIS A 74 1.91 11.64 20.59
N LEU A 75 1.81 10.32 20.41
CA LEU A 75 1.00 9.73 19.34
C LEU A 75 -0.48 10.16 19.43
N LYS A 76 -1.06 10.26 20.62
CA LYS A 76 -2.45 10.68 20.79
C LYS A 76 -2.71 12.09 20.24
N ASP A 77 -1.85 13.05 20.56
CA ASP A 77 -1.92 14.43 20.01
C ASP A 77 -1.73 14.43 18.48
N ALA A 78 -0.84 13.58 17.98
CA ALA A 78 -0.62 13.45 16.53
C ALA A 78 -1.86 12.89 15.80
N ILE A 79 -2.55 11.91 16.38
CA ILE A 79 -3.81 11.37 15.83
C ILE A 79 -4.87 12.47 15.73
N GLU A 80 -5.08 13.25 16.79
CA GLU A 80 -6.06 14.34 16.76
C GLU A 80 -5.74 15.37 15.66
N LYS A 81 -4.48 15.74 15.50
CA LYS A 81 -4.04 16.65 14.44
C LYS A 81 -4.21 16.08 13.03
N TYR A 82 -3.95 14.78 12.88
CA TYR A 82 -4.11 14.09 11.60
C TYR A 82 -5.57 14.14 11.12
N PHE A 83 -6.53 13.88 11.99
CA PHE A 83 -7.96 13.95 11.66
C PHE A 83 -8.52 15.37 11.68
N GLY A 84 -7.88 16.30 12.41
CA GLY A 84 -8.33 17.68 12.60
C GLY A 84 -8.04 18.62 11.42
N GLY A 85 -7.25 18.19 10.44
CA GLY A 85 -6.88 19.04 9.30
C GLY A 85 -5.69 19.95 9.57
N ASP A 86 -4.91 19.70 10.61
CA ASP A 86 -3.65 20.39 10.84
C ASP A 86 -2.67 20.20 9.69
N LEU A 87 -1.80 21.20 9.43
CA LEU A 87 -0.75 21.15 8.43
C LEU A 87 0.40 20.22 8.90
N ILE A 88 0.14 18.93 8.97
CA ILE A 88 1.11 17.94 9.48
C ILE A 88 2.19 17.57 8.46
N ASN A 89 1.98 17.81 7.17
CA ASN A 89 3.02 17.76 6.13
C ASN A 89 3.68 19.14 6.00
N ASN A 90 4.57 19.45 6.92
CA ASN A 90 5.12 20.78 7.09
C ASN A 90 6.08 21.19 5.95
N THR A 91 6.81 20.25 5.35
CA THR A 91 7.74 20.53 4.24
C THR A 91 7.03 21.02 2.98
N GLU A 92 5.77 20.64 2.78
CA GLU A 92 4.92 21.11 1.68
C GLU A 92 3.80 22.05 2.17
N LYS A 93 3.71 22.35 3.49
CA LYS A 93 2.69 23.21 4.11
C LYS A 93 1.26 22.75 3.80
N ARG A 94 0.99 21.45 3.98
CA ARG A 94 -0.30 20.83 3.65
C ARG A 94 -0.87 20.05 4.83
N ALA A 95 -2.18 20.01 4.92
CA ALA A 95 -2.90 19.01 5.70
C ALA A 95 -2.75 17.63 5.03
N VAL A 96 -3.09 16.57 5.76
CA VAL A 96 -3.12 15.19 5.24
C VAL A 96 -4.48 14.62 5.61
N LEU A 97 -5.40 14.60 4.66
CA LEU A 97 -6.81 14.31 4.91
C LEU A 97 -7.41 13.30 3.95
N HIS A 98 -6.64 12.29 3.51
CA HIS A 98 -7.25 11.18 2.78
C HIS A 98 -8.34 10.47 3.59
N THR A 99 -8.36 10.61 4.93
CA THR A 99 -9.44 10.17 5.80
C THR A 99 -10.76 10.91 5.56
N ALA A 100 -10.73 12.19 5.16
CA ALA A 100 -11.93 12.96 4.82
C ALA A 100 -12.67 12.40 3.61
N LEU A 101 -11.95 11.78 2.65
CA LEU A 101 -12.54 11.18 1.46
C LEU A 101 -13.49 10.02 1.76
N ARG A 102 -13.35 9.39 2.92
CA ARG A 102 -14.12 8.23 3.37
C ARG A 102 -14.97 8.51 4.62
N ALA A 103 -14.89 9.73 5.15
CA ALA A 103 -15.73 10.18 6.25
C ALA A 103 -17.22 10.30 5.82
N PRO A 104 -18.18 10.20 6.76
CA PRO A 104 -19.58 10.47 6.49
C PRO A 104 -19.79 11.86 5.90
N GLU A 105 -20.74 12.00 4.96
CA GLU A 105 -20.95 13.26 4.23
C GLU A 105 -21.38 14.44 5.14
N ASN A 106 -22.01 14.16 6.27
CA ASN A 106 -22.40 15.16 7.25
C ASN A 106 -21.28 15.57 8.23
N SER A 107 -20.07 15.00 8.08
CA SER A 107 -18.92 15.39 8.90
C SER A 107 -18.51 16.84 8.61
N VAL A 108 -17.89 17.49 9.62
CA VAL A 108 -17.30 18.82 9.46
C VAL A 108 -15.79 18.67 9.66
N ILE A 109 -15.03 18.82 8.58
CA ILE A 109 -13.57 18.72 8.57
C ILE A 109 -13.02 19.99 7.92
N ASN A 110 -12.22 20.75 8.65
CA ASN A 110 -11.74 22.05 8.20
C ASN A 110 -10.27 22.00 7.77
N VAL A 111 -9.98 22.66 6.65
CA VAL A 111 -8.62 22.99 6.20
C VAL A 111 -8.58 24.50 6.01
N ASP A 112 -7.66 25.19 6.66
CA ASP A 112 -7.54 26.65 6.62
C ASP A 112 -8.87 27.38 6.89
N GLY A 113 -9.66 26.85 7.83
CA GLY A 113 -10.96 27.41 8.22
C GLY A 113 -12.13 27.08 7.30
N LYS A 114 -11.92 26.36 6.19
CA LYS A 114 -12.95 25.96 5.24
C LYS A 114 -13.33 24.48 5.42
N ASN A 115 -14.61 24.18 5.58
CA ASN A 115 -15.10 22.80 5.58
C ASN A 115 -14.97 22.19 4.19
N VAL A 116 -14.18 21.10 4.06
CA VAL A 116 -13.90 20.41 2.78
C VAL A 116 -14.97 19.38 2.41
N MET A 117 -15.83 18.97 3.33
CA MET A 117 -16.77 17.88 3.13
C MET A 117 -17.83 18.12 2.03
N PRO A 118 -18.38 19.35 1.84
CA PRO A 118 -19.29 19.61 0.72
C PRO A 118 -18.67 19.35 -0.66
N GLU A 119 -17.39 19.69 -0.85
CA GLU A 119 -16.68 19.43 -2.11
C GLU A 119 -16.42 17.93 -2.28
N VAL A 120 -16.03 17.23 -1.21
CA VAL A 120 -15.84 15.77 -1.19
C VAL A 120 -17.14 15.05 -1.59
N ALA A 121 -18.27 15.43 -0.97
CA ALA A 121 -19.59 14.88 -1.29
C ALA A 121 -19.96 15.11 -2.77
N ALA A 122 -19.76 16.33 -3.28
CA ALA A 122 -20.05 16.64 -4.68
C ALA A 122 -19.25 15.74 -5.66
N VAL A 123 -17.96 15.50 -5.36
CA VAL A 123 -17.12 14.62 -6.20
C VAL A 123 -17.56 13.16 -6.10
N LYS A 124 -17.92 12.68 -4.92
CA LYS A 124 -18.48 11.32 -4.71
C LYS A 124 -19.77 11.13 -5.51
N HIS A 125 -20.67 12.10 -5.47
CA HIS A 125 -21.91 12.08 -6.26
C HIS A 125 -21.61 12.08 -7.78
N LYS A 126 -20.64 12.86 -8.23
CA LYS A 126 -20.23 12.89 -9.64
C LYS A 126 -19.64 11.53 -10.07
N ILE A 127 -18.79 10.89 -9.24
CA ILE A 127 -18.26 9.54 -9.49
C ILE A 127 -19.41 8.55 -9.62
N LYS A 128 -20.38 8.59 -8.69
CA LYS A 128 -21.56 7.73 -8.70
C LYS A 128 -22.35 7.87 -10.00
N GLN A 129 -22.80 9.09 -10.31
CA GLN A 129 -23.57 9.35 -11.51
C GLN A 129 -22.83 8.90 -12.77
N PHE A 130 -21.56 9.30 -12.91
CA PHE A 130 -20.78 8.98 -14.09
C PHE A 130 -20.59 7.45 -14.26
N SER A 131 -20.21 6.74 -13.20
CA SER A 131 -20.02 5.30 -13.27
C SER A 131 -21.32 4.56 -13.57
N GLU A 132 -22.44 4.95 -12.98
CA GLU A 132 -23.77 4.38 -13.26
C GLU A 132 -24.19 4.63 -14.71
N GLU A 133 -23.96 5.81 -15.26
CA GLU A 133 -24.27 6.13 -16.68
C GLU A 133 -23.42 5.31 -17.66
N VAL A 134 -22.14 5.09 -17.36
CA VAL A 134 -21.26 4.25 -18.18
C VAL A 134 -21.66 2.78 -18.10
N ILE A 135 -21.84 2.25 -16.88
CA ILE A 135 -22.16 0.83 -16.65
C ILE A 135 -23.53 0.49 -17.23
N SER A 136 -24.54 1.37 -17.10
CA SER A 136 -25.86 1.13 -17.67
C SER A 136 -25.94 1.30 -19.20
N GLY A 137 -24.86 1.77 -19.84
CA GLY A 137 -24.86 2.08 -21.28
C GLY A 137 -25.65 3.32 -21.66
N LYS A 138 -26.07 4.16 -20.68
CA LYS A 138 -26.68 5.48 -20.92
C LYS A 138 -25.66 6.42 -21.54
N ARG A 139 -24.43 6.45 -21.00
CA ARG A 139 -23.28 7.15 -21.58
C ARG A 139 -22.65 6.26 -22.66
N LYS A 140 -22.46 6.82 -23.85
CA LYS A 140 -22.02 6.08 -25.03
C LYS A 140 -20.85 6.76 -25.71
N GLY A 141 -20.05 6.01 -26.43
CA GLY A 141 -19.01 6.51 -27.31
C GLY A 141 -19.57 7.29 -28.52
N TYR A 142 -18.69 7.84 -29.33
CA TYR A 142 -19.05 8.66 -30.49
C TYR A 142 -19.92 7.92 -31.52
N SER A 143 -19.73 6.62 -31.65
CA SER A 143 -20.50 5.76 -32.55
C SER A 143 -21.91 5.37 -32.02
N GLY A 144 -22.27 5.81 -30.80
CA GLY A 144 -23.51 5.42 -30.13
C GLY A 144 -23.47 4.04 -29.48
N LYS A 145 -22.33 3.35 -29.49
CA LYS A 145 -22.11 2.08 -28.78
C LYS A 145 -21.83 2.30 -27.29
N ALA A 146 -22.26 1.36 -26.44
CA ALA A 146 -21.88 1.36 -25.03
C ALA A 146 -20.38 1.03 -24.87
N PHE A 147 -19.80 1.48 -23.77
CA PHE A 147 -18.40 1.16 -23.42
C PHE A 147 -18.29 -0.32 -22.98
N THR A 148 -17.20 -0.94 -23.37
CA THR A 148 -16.80 -2.31 -22.96
C THR A 148 -15.48 -2.30 -22.22
N ASP A 149 -14.64 -1.31 -22.48
CA ASP A 149 -13.29 -1.21 -21.96
C ASP A 149 -13.03 0.17 -21.37
N VAL A 150 -12.24 0.20 -20.30
CA VAL A 150 -11.75 1.42 -19.65
C VAL A 150 -10.23 1.35 -19.58
N VAL A 151 -9.55 2.38 -20.05
CA VAL A 151 -8.09 2.49 -19.95
C VAL A 151 -7.74 3.58 -18.94
N ASN A 152 -7.20 3.21 -17.79
CA ASN A 152 -6.68 4.14 -16.79
C ASN A 152 -5.22 4.44 -17.08
N ILE A 153 -4.90 5.70 -17.34
CA ILE A 153 -3.54 6.17 -17.62
C ILE A 153 -3.07 7.00 -16.42
N GLY A 154 -2.09 6.51 -15.69
CA GLY A 154 -1.55 7.17 -14.50
C GLY A 154 -0.36 6.40 -13.96
N ILE A 155 0.50 7.04 -13.16
CA ILE A 155 1.69 6.42 -12.59
C ILE A 155 1.75 6.60 -11.07
N GLY A 156 2.45 5.73 -10.36
CA GLY A 156 2.58 5.76 -8.91
C GLY A 156 1.22 5.61 -8.21
N GLY A 157 0.82 6.58 -7.38
CA GLY A 157 -0.46 6.54 -6.68
C GLY A 157 -1.69 6.57 -7.58
N SER A 158 -1.55 7.07 -8.81
CA SER A 158 -2.62 7.07 -9.82
C SER A 158 -2.81 5.73 -10.54
N ASP A 159 -1.93 4.75 -10.29
CA ASP A 159 -1.95 3.40 -10.84
C ASP A 159 -2.06 2.33 -9.75
N LEU A 160 -1.08 2.30 -8.82
CA LEU A 160 -0.87 1.17 -7.89
C LEU A 160 -2.10 0.86 -7.03
N GLY A 161 -2.72 1.89 -6.45
CA GLY A 161 -3.92 1.72 -5.63
C GLY A 161 -5.12 1.22 -6.44
N PRO A 162 -5.54 1.94 -7.50
CA PRO A 162 -6.62 1.49 -8.38
C PRO A 162 -6.41 0.10 -8.99
N ALA A 163 -5.22 -0.21 -9.49
CA ALA A 163 -4.91 -1.51 -10.07
C ALA A 163 -4.99 -2.63 -9.02
N MET A 164 -4.43 -2.40 -7.82
CA MET A 164 -4.49 -3.37 -6.72
C MET A 164 -5.94 -3.65 -6.30
N VAL A 165 -6.75 -2.60 -6.10
CA VAL A 165 -8.15 -2.77 -5.67
C VAL A 165 -9.00 -3.42 -6.75
N THR A 166 -8.81 -3.05 -8.03
CA THR A 166 -9.53 -3.66 -9.15
C THR A 166 -9.26 -5.17 -9.25
N GLU A 167 -7.99 -5.60 -9.08
CA GLU A 167 -7.64 -7.01 -9.03
C GLU A 167 -8.17 -7.70 -7.76
N ALA A 168 -8.07 -7.06 -6.61
CA ALA A 168 -8.55 -7.59 -5.33
C ALA A 168 -10.06 -7.82 -5.32
N LEU A 169 -10.82 -6.94 -5.97
CA LEU A 169 -12.28 -7.00 -6.05
C LEU A 169 -12.80 -7.59 -7.36
N LYS A 170 -11.98 -8.30 -8.13
CA LYS A 170 -12.34 -8.90 -9.42
C LYS A 170 -13.58 -9.82 -9.35
N PHE A 171 -13.84 -10.42 -8.20
CA PHE A 171 -15.09 -11.19 -7.98
C PHE A 171 -16.34 -10.34 -8.14
N TYR A 172 -16.27 -9.05 -7.81
CA TYR A 172 -17.40 -8.10 -7.83
C TYR A 172 -17.48 -7.30 -9.13
N LYS A 173 -16.57 -7.55 -10.10
CA LYS A 173 -16.53 -6.78 -11.35
C LYS A 173 -17.85 -6.92 -12.14
N ASN A 174 -18.22 -5.84 -12.82
CA ASN A 174 -19.28 -5.82 -13.82
C ASN A 174 -18.74 -6.24 -15.22
N HIS A 175 -19.43 -5.87 -16.31
CA HIS A 175 -19.06 -6.23 -17.68
C HIS A 175 -17.87 -5.42 -18.25
N LEU A 176 -17.51 -4.27 -17.65
CA LEU A 176 -16.39 -3.45 -18.13
C LEU A 176 -15.04 -4.11 -17.83
N ASN A 177 -14.14 -4.10 -18.81
CA ASN A 177 -12.77 -4.50 -18.62
C ASN A 177 -11.93 -3.26 -18.34
N VAL A 178 -11.23 -3.22 -17.22
CA VAL A 178 -10.37 -2.10 -16.85
C VAL A 178 -8.91 -2.47 -17.08
N HIS A 179 -8.22 -1.64 -17.86
CA HIS A 179 -6.81 -1.77 -18.22
C HIS A 179 -6.03 -0.62 -17.62
N PHE A 180 -4.78 -0.87 -17.25
CA PHE A 180 -3.90 0.12 -16.62
C PHE A 180 -2.66 0.33 -17.46
N ILE A 181 -2.36 1.61 -17.76
CA ILE A 181 -1.15 2.06 -18.45
C ILE A 181 -0.40 3.02 -17.52
N SER A 182 0.78 2.60 -17.04
CA SER A 182 1.53 3.37 -16.04
C SER A 182 2.94 3.74 -16.49
N ASN A 183 3.72 2.77 -16.95
CA ASN A 183 5.11 2.98 -17.33
C ASN A 183 5.21 3.75 -18.66
N VAL A 184 6.24 4.60 -18.80
CA VAL A 184 6.55 5.32 -20.05
C VAL A 184 7.28 4.39 -21.04
N ASP A 185 6.73 3.21 -21.20
CA ASP A 185 7.20 2.17 -22.11
C ASP A 185 6.21 2.03 -23.25
N GLY A 186 6.64 2.38 -24.48
CA GLY A 186 5.79 2.35 -25.67
C GLY A 186 5.23 0.96 -25.95
N ASP A 187 5.99 -0.10 -25.66
CA ASP A 187 5.53 -1.48 -25.83
C ASP A 187 4.38 -1.79 -24.85
N HIS A 188 4.47 -1.32 -23.58
CA HIS A 188 3.39 -1.47 -22.62
C HIS A 188 2.10 -0.81 -23.10
N VAL A 189 2.18 0.42 -23.63
CA VAL A 189 1.01 1.13 -24.15
C VAL A 189 0.39 0.37 -25.32
N LEU A 190 1.22 0.02 -26.32
CA LEU A 190 0.76 -0.63 -27.56
C LEU A 190 0.20 -2.03 -27.28
N GLU A 191 0.86 -2.83 -26.42
CA GLU A 191 0.35 -4.15 -26.01
C GLU A 191 -1.00 -4.05 -25.30
N THR A 192 -1.22 -3.00 -24.51
CA THR A 192 -2.49 -2.78 -23.81
C THR A 192 -3.62 -2.44 -24.79
N ILE A 193 -3.39 -1.55 -25.76
CA ILE A 193 -4.47 -1.04 -26.64
C ILE A 193 -4.66 -1.84 -27.93
N LYS A 194 -3.74 -2.72 -28.32
CA LYS A 194 -3.75 -3.43 -29.63
C LYS A 194 -5.03 -4.22 -29.93
N HIS A 195 -5.73 -4.69 -28.91
CA HIS A 195 -6.96 -5.46 -29.04
C HIS A 195 -8.23 -4.68 -28.67
N LEU A 196 -8.08 -3.41 -28.27
CA LEU A 196 -9.19 -2.57 -27.87
C LEU A 196 -9.83 -1.91 -29.10
N ASN A 197 -11.15 -1.66 -28.99
CA ASN A 197 -11.88 -0.94 -30.00
C ASN A 197 -12.07 0.52 -29.57
N PRO A 198 -11.51 1.52 -30.31
CA PRO A 198 -11.67 2.94 -29.95
C PRO A 198 -13.12 3.40 -29.77
N GLU A 199 -14.07 2.80 -30.50
CA GLU A 199 -15.50 3.16 -30.42
C GLU A 199 -16.15 2.80 -29.06
N THR A 200 -15.57 1.82 -28.34
CA THR A 200 -16.13 1.29 -27.09
C THR A 200 -15.17 1.39 -25.92
N THR A 201 -14.05 2.13 -26.08
CA THR A 201 -13.06 2.33 -25.03
C THR A 201 -13.21 3.72 -24.40
N LEU A 202 -13.33 3.78 -23.07
CA LEU A 202 -13.28 4.98 -22.25
C LEU A 202 -11.85 5.18 -21.72
N ILE A 203 -11.29 6.38 -21.82
CA ILE A 203 -9.94 6.70 -21.40
C ILE A 203 -10.01 7.62 -20.18
N VAL A 204 -9.39 7.21 -19.06
CA VAL A 204 -9.32 7.95 -17.81
C VAL A 204 -7.86 8.37 -17.56
N ILE A 205 -7.55 9.65 -17.74
CA ILE A 205 -6.22 10.22 -17.52
C ILE A 205 -6.13 10.73 -16.08
N VAL A 206 -5.25 10.12 -15.28
CA VAL A 206 -5.11 10.43 -13.86
C VAL A 206 -3.76 11.10 -13.59
N SER A 207 -3.76 12.42 -13.48
CA SER A 207 -2.56 13.21 -13.19
C SER A 207 -2.94 14.49 -12.45
N LYS A 208 -2.49 14.66 -11.20
CA LYS A 208 -2.84 15.81 -10.36
C LYS A 208 -2.54 17.15 -11.03
N THR A 209 -1.36 17.29 -11.63
CA THR A 209 -0.89 18.51 -12.31
C THR A 209 -1.15 18.51 -13.81
N PHE A 210 -1.53 17.38 -14.38
CA PHE A 210 -1.64 17.16 -15.83
C PHE A 210 -0.34 17.51 -16.60
N THR A 211 0.81 17.34 -15.94
CA THR A 211 2.16 17.63 -16.47
C THR A 211 3.15 16.48 -16.26
N THR A 212 2.71 15.36 -15.67
CA THR A 212 3.57 14.20 -15.43
C THR A 212 3.98 13.59 -16.76
N LEU A 213 5.29 13.54 -17.03
CA LEU A 213 5.87 13.13 -18.31
C LEU A 213 5.32 11.78 -18.79
N GLU A 214 5.37 10.77 -17.93
CA GLU A 214 4.94 9.40 -18.24
C GLU A 214 3.45 9.37 -18.60
N THR A 215 2.62 10.00 -17.79
CA THR A 215 1.17 10.02 -18.01
C THR A 215 0.80 10.75 -19.30
N LEU A 216 1.42 11.92 -19.58
CA LEU A 216 1.13 12.66 -20.79
C LEU A 216 1.65 11.95 -22.05
N SER A 217 2.85 11.37 -22.01
CA SER A 217 3.38 10.61 -23.16
C SER A 217 2.45 9.45 -23.50
N ASN A 218 2.02 8.68 -22.51
CA ASN A 218 1.09 7.58 -22.70
C ASN A 218 -0.29 8.05 -23.19
N ALA A 219 -0.80 9.16 -22.62
CA ALA A 219 -2.08 9.73 -23.02
C ALA A 219 -2.08 10.24 -24.47
N LEU A 220 -0.99 10.86 -24.92
CA LEU A 220 -0.82 11.30 -26.31
C LEU A 220 -0.78 10.11 -27.27
N THR A 221 -0.04 9.06 -26.94
CA THR A 221 0.00 7.83 -27.75
C THR A 221 -1.39 7.19 -27.86
N VAL A 222 -2.15 7.14 -26.77
CA VAL A 222 -3.54 6.63 -26.79
C VAL A 222 -4.47 7.57 -27.55
N LYS A 223 -4.28 8.90 -27.46
CA LYS A 223 -5.03 9.88 -28.26
C LYS A 223 -4.77 9.66 -29.76
N GLU A 224 -3.53 9.51 -30.18
CA GLU A 224 -3.17 9.21 -31.59
C GLU A 224 -3.81 7.91 -32.07
N TRP A 225 -3.81 6.86 -31.25
CA TRP A 225 -4.51 5.61 -31.57
C TRP A 225 -6.02 5.85 -31.73
N PHE A 226 -6.66 6.57 -30.82
CA PHE A 226 -8.08 6.90 -30.86
C PHE A 226 -8.44 7.69 -32.15
N LEU A 227 -7.64 8.69 -32.51
CA LEU A 227 -7.88 9.56 -33.68
C LEU A 227 -7.73 8.85 -35.03
N LYS A 228 -7.24 7.60 -35.08
CA LYS A 228 -7.29 6.79 -36.31
C LYS A 228 -8.72 6.38 -36.69
N SER A 229 -9.65 6.41 -35.76
CA SER A 229 -11.05 6.00 -35.96
C SER A 229 -12.06 7.07 -35.57
N GLY A 230 -11.73 7.88 -34.55
CA GLY A 230 -12.52 9.05 -34.11
C GLY A 230 -11.97 10.36 -34.62
N SER A 231 -12.58 11.46 -34.19
CA SER A 231 -12.14 12.83 -34.47
C SER A 231 -11.83 13.59 -33.19
N GLU A 232 -11.20 14.77 -33.30
CA GLU A 232 -10.92 15.65 -32.15
C GLU A 232 -12.21 16.00 -31.35
N LYS A 233 -13.36 16.14 -32.04
CA LYS A 233 -14.65 16.40 -31.38
C LYS A 233 -15.16 15.21 -30.55
N ASP A 234 -14.70 14.01 -30.86
CA ASP A 234 -15.13 12.80 -30.20
C ASP A 234 -14.37 12.56 -28.89
N ILE A 235 -13.26 13.27 -28.67
CA ILE A 235 -12.49 13.24 -27.43
C ILE A 235 -13.39 13.56 -26.24
N ALA A 236 -14.27 14.54 -26.33
CA ALA A 236 -15.21 14.93 -25.30
C ALA A 236 -16.12 13.78 -24.81
N LYS A 237 -16.32 12.72 -25.64
CA LYS A 237 -17.15 11.57 -25.27
C LYS A 237 -16.36 10.41 -24.66
N HIS A 238 -15.07 10.33 -24.92
CA HIS A 238 -14.25 9.18 -24.58
C HIS A 238 -13.18 9.45 -23.53
N PHE A 239 -12.76 10.70 -23.36
CA PHE A 239 -11.69 11.06 -22.44
C PHE A 239 -12.21 11.75 -21.19
N VAL A 240 -11.68 11.32 -20.06
CA VAL A 240 -11.99 11.80 -18.72
C VAL A 240 -10.69 12.16 -18.03
N ALA A 241 -10.64 13.24 -17.28
CA ALA A 241 -9.47 13.63 -16.51
C ALA A 241 -9.75 13.63 -15.01
N VAL A 242 -8.80 13.10 -14.25
CA VAL A 242 -8.72 13.28 -12.79
C VAL A 242 -7.53 14.20 -12.51
N SER A 243 -7.80 15.49 -12.28
CA SER A 243 -6.75 16.51 -12.21
C SER A 243 -7.26 17.82 -11.59
N THR A 244 -6.30 18.72 -11.26
CA THR A 244 -6.57 20.10 -10.83
C THR A 244 -6.27 21.15 -11.92
N ASN A 245 -5.58 20.79 -13.01
CA ASN A 245 -5.07 21.71 -14.01
C ASN A 245 -6.01 21.82 -15.21
N LEU A 246 -7.04 22.66 -15.07
CA LEU A 246 -8.06 22.85 -16.10
C LEU A 246 -7.51 23.39 -17.43
N GLN A 247 -6.44 24.20 -17.41
CA GLN A 247 -5.85 24.78 -18.62
C GLN A 247 -5.21 23.71 -19.53
N GLU A 248 -4.43 22.79 -18.94
CA GLU A 248 -3.79 21.71 -19.69
C GLU A 248 -4.82 20.67 -20.17
N ILE A 249 -5.88 20.46 -19.39
CA ILE A 249 -7.00 19.58 -19.75
C ILE A 249 -7.76 20.14 -20.97
N ASP A 250 -8.06 21.43 -21.00
CA ASP A 250 -8.73 22.11 -22.11
C ASP A 250 -7.89 22.02 -23.40
N LYS A 251 -6.58 22.26 -23.32
CA LYS A 251 -5.65 22.09 -24.46
C LYS A 251 -5.63 20.66 -24.99
N PHE A 252 -5.85 19.67 -24.15
CA PHE A 252 -5.92 18.27 -24.57
C PHE A 252 -7.22 17.95 -25.31
N GLY A 253 -8.28 18.77 -25.11
CA GLY A 253 -9.60 18.63 -25.72
C GLY A 253 -10.61 17.86 -24.87
N ILE A 254 -10.37 17.70 -23.57
CA ILE A 254 -11.28 17.02 -22.64
C ILE A 254 -12.37 18.01 -22.20
N ASP A 255 -13.61 17.56 -22.28
CA ASP A 255 -14.77 18.33 -21.84
C ASP A 255 -14.68 18.65 -20.32
N PRO A 256 -14.85 19.91 -19.88
CA PRO A 256 -14.88 20.27 -18.46
C PRO A 256 -15.84 19.44 -17.60
N ASP A 257 -16.96 19.00 -18.16
CA ASP A 257 -17.90 18.12 -17.46
C ASP A 257 -17.32 16.71 -17.17
N ASN A 258 -16.28 16.32 -17.88
CA ASN A 258 -15.56 15.07 -17.69
C ASN A 258 -14.32 15.22 -16.80
N VAL A 259 -14.17 16.33 -16.09
CA VAL A 259 -13.05 16.56 -15.17
C VAL A 259 -13.47 16.27 -13.73
N PHE A 260 -12.71 15.43 -13.05
CA PHE A 260 -12.88 15.10 -11.64
C PHE A 260 -11.76 15.76 -10.84
N PRO A 261 -12.08 16.66 -9.89
CA PRO A 261 -11.07 17.38 -9.13
C PRO A 261 -10.37 16.50 -8.09
N MET A 262 -9.19 16.96 -7.70
CA MET A 262 -8.38 16.45 -6.60
C MET A 262 -8.08 17.61 -5.63
N TRP A 263 -7.45 17.29 -4.49
CA TRP A 263 -7.08 18.28 -3.47
C TRP A 263 -5.61 18.14 -3.06
N ASP A 264 -5.03 19.25 -2.64
CA ASP A 264 -3.63 19.30 -2.23
C ASP A 264 -3.34 18.53 -0.93
N TRP A 265 -4.34 18.40 -0.09
CA TRP A 265 -4.29 17.65 1.15
C TRP A 265 -4.44 16.12 0.96
N VAL A 266 -4.49 15.65 -0.28
CA VAL A 266 -4.44 14.21 -0.64
C VAL A 266 -3.09 13.90 -1.27
N GLY A 267 -2.28 13.11 -0.58
CA GLY A 267 -1.03 12.57 -1.13
C GLY A 267 -1.29 11.53 -2.22
N GLY A 268 -0.43 11.48 -3.27
CA GLY A 268 -0.62 10.57 -4.41
C GLY A 268 -0.80 9.11 -4.00
N ARG A 269 0.07 8.57 -3.15
CA ARG A 269 0.02 7.17 -2.68
C ARG A 269 -1.14 6.84 -1.73
N PHE A 270 -1.88 7.87 -1.29
CA PHE A 270 -3.09 7.74 -0.45
C PHE A 270 -4.36 8.17 -1.20
N SER A 271 -4.30 8.33 -2.53
CA SER A 271 -5.36 8.97 -3.30
C SER A 271 -6.45 8.03 -3.83
N LEU A 272 -6.31 6.71 -3.67
CA LEU A 272 -7.28 5.74 -4.20
C LEU A 272 -8.74 5.98 -3.72
N TRP A 273 -8.91 6.64 -2.58
CA TRP A 273 -10.21 6.99 -1.99
C TRP A 273 -10.89 8.18 -2.66
N SER A 274 -10.15 8.95 -3.47
CA SER A 274 -10.61 10.14 -4.20
C SER A 274 -11.17 9.78 -5.58
N ALA A 275 -11.28 10.78 -6.47
CA ALA A 275 -11.60 10.57 -7.88
C ALA A 275 -10.58 9.68 -8.63
N VAL A 276 -9.38 9.48 -8.08
CA VAL A 276 -8.42 8.47 -8.57
C VAL A 276 -9.04 7.06 -8.57
N GLY A 277 -9.98 6.78 -7.66
CA GLY A 277 -10.77 5.56 -7.61
C GLY A 277 -11.90 5.44 -8.65
N LEU A 278 -12.01 6.37 -9.61
CA LEU A 278 -13.04 6.30 -10.66
C LEU A 278 -12.95 4.99 -11.44
N SER A 279 -11.76 4.51 -11.76
CA SER A 279 -11.56 3.22 -12.43
C SER A 279 -12.03 2.03 -11.59
N ILE A 280 -11.93 2.12 -10.26
CA ILE A 280 -12.49 1.12 -9.33
C ILE A 280 -14.01 1.14 -9.41
N ALA A 281 -14.64 2.33 -9.29
CA ALA A 281 -16.08 2.49 -9.39
C ALA A 281 -16.63 2.01 -10.74
N LEU A 282 -15.91 2.23 -11.83
CA LEU A 282 -16.24 1.70 -13.16
C LEU A 282 -16.12 0.18 -13.22
N SER A 283 -15.15 -0.42 -12.55
CA SER A 283 -14.93 -1.88 -12.55
C SER A 283 -15.97 -2.64 -11.72
N VAL A 284 -16.21 -2.20 -10.49
CA VAL A 284 -17.02 -2.96 -9.51
C VAL A 284 -18.38 -2.34 -9.19
N GLY A 285 -18.69 -1.19 -9.78
CA GLY A 285 -19.88 -0.37 -9.47
C GLY A 285 -19.66 0.53 -8.25
N TYR A 286 -20.37 1.68 -8.23
CA TYR A 286 -20.21 2.66 -7.15
C TYR A 286 -20.56 2.11 -5.78
N ASP A 287 -21.57 1.25 -5.66
CA ASP A 287 -21.97 0.69 -4.37
C ASP A 287 -20.84 -0.11 -3.71
N ASN A 288 -20.05 -0.86 -4.48
CA ASN A 288 -18.89 -1.58 -3.96
C ASN A 288 -17.71 -0.63 -3.66
N PHE A 289 -17.55 0.44 -4.44
CA PHE A 289 -16.59 1.50 -4.13
C PHE A 289 -16.96 2.22 -2.82
N ASP A 290 -18.23 2.57 -2.61
CA ASP A 290 -18.71 3.18 -1.36
C ASP A 290 -18.54 2.23 -0.15
N LYS A 291 -18.77 0.93 -0.32
CA LYS A 291 -18.47 -0.06 0.71
C LYS A 291 -16.98 -0.13 1.05
N LEU A 292 -16.10 -0.02 0.06
CA LEU A 292 -14.65 0.08 0.29
C LEU A 292 -14.33 1.31 1.16
N LEU A 293 -14.92 2.47 0.85
CA LEU A 293 -14.77 3.71 1.65
C LEU A 293 -15.29 3.51 3.08
N LYS A 294 -16.46 2.88 3.25
CA LYS A 294 -17.06 2.62 4.57
C LYS A 294 -16.20 1.68 5.42
N GLY A 295 -15.63 0.64 4.82
CA GLY A 295 -14.70 -0.24 5.52
C GLY A 295 -13.46 0.49 6.00
N ALA A 296 -12.90 1.36 5.15
CA ALA A 296 -11.76 2.18 5.53
C ALA A 296 -12.10 3.18 6.64
N HIS A 297 -13.28 3.82 6.57
CA HIS A 297 -13.76 4.71 7.64
C HIS A 297 -13.96 3.97 8.97
N ALA A 298 -14.46 2.75 8.95
CA ALA A 298 -14.59 1.96 10.18
C ALA A 298 -13.22 1.72 10.85
N MET A 299 -12.16 1.52 10.06
CA MET A 299 -10.79 1.44 10.57
C MET A 299 -10.27 2.79 11.07
N ASP A 300 -10.67 3.92 10.46
CA ASP A 300 -10.36 5.27 10.97
C ASP A 300 -10.90 5.46 12.39
N GLU A 301 -12.16 5.08 12.61
CA GLU A 301 -12.79 5.17 13.93
C GLU A 301 -12.13 4.24 14.95
N HIS A 302 -11.77 3.01 14.55
CA HIS A 302 -10.99 2.12 15.39
C HIS A 302 -9.64 2.74 15.77
N PHE A 303 -8.92 3.32 14.81
CA PHE A 303 -7.64 3.95 15.05
C PHE A 303 -7.72 5.16 15.98
N ARG A 304 -8.77 5.99 15.86
CA ARG A 304 -8.97 7.17 16.73
C ARG A 304 -9.36 6.82 18.15
N THR A 305 -10.16 5.76 18.35
CA THR A 305 -10.89 5.54 19.60
C THR A 305 -10.38 4.38 20.44
N ALA A 306 -9.75 3.37 19.83
CA ALA A 306 -9.24 2.22 20.56
C ALA A 306 -8.01 2.58 21.42
N PRO A 307 -7.88 2.05 22.65
CA PRO A 307 -6.65 2.18 23.43
C PRO A 307 -5.48 1.53 22.69
N PHE A 308 -4.27 2.05 22.84
CA PHE A 308 -3.11 1.66 22.02
C PHE A 308 -2.82 0.16 22.05
N GLU A 309 -3.04 -0.52 23.17
CA GLU A 309 -2.84 -1.96 23.35
C GLU A 309 -3.85 -2.81 22.56
N LYS A 310 -4.98 -2.22 22.14
CA LYS A 310 -6.04 -2.87 21.37
C LYS A 310 -6.25 -2.23 20.00
N ASN A 311 -5.40 -1.30 19.62
CA ASN A 311 -5.45 -0.56 18.38
C ASN A 311 -4.58 -1.28 17.32
N ILE A 312 -5.22 -1.91 16.35
CA ILE A 312 -4.51 -2.76 15.37
C ILE A 312 -3.38 -2.00 14.67
N PRO A 313 -3.60 -0.85 14.02
CA PRO A 313 -2.53 -0.06 13.40
C PRO A 313 -1.38 0.29 14.35
N VAL A 314 -1.69 0.67 15.58
CA VAL A 314 -0.68 1.05 16.59
C VAL A 314 0.17 -0.16 16.96
N VAL A 315 -0.45 -1.29 17.29
CA VAL A 315 0.29 -2.53 17.65
C VAL A 315 1.20 -2.96 16.51
N LEU A 316 0.74 -2.94 15.27
CA LEU A 316 1.54 -3.31 14.10
C LEU A 316 2.72 -2.36 13.86
N ALA A 317 2.52 -1.06 14.04
CA ALA A 317 3.59 -0.07 13.94
C ALA A 317 4.64 -0.25 15.04
N LEU A 318 4.21 -0.50 16.28
CA LEU A 318 5.09 -0.76 17.41
C LEU A 318 5.93 -2.03 17.20
N LEU A 319 5.33 -3.08 16.64
CA LEU A 319 6.07 -4.29 16.26
C LEU A 319 7.10 -4.00 15.15
N SER A 320 6.73 -3.18 14.16
CA SER A 320 7.65 -2.76 13.10
C SER A 320 8.84 -1.99 13.68
N VAL A 321 8.61 -1.03 14.57
CA VAL A 321 9.67 -0.29 15.29
C VAL A 321 10.56 -1.24 16.09
N TRP A 322 9.96 -2.20 16.82
CA TRP A 322 10.69 -3.20 17.59
C TRP A 322 11.65 -4.03 16.74
N TYR A 323 11.17 -4.53 15.60
CA TYR A 323 12.00 -5.33 14.71
C TYR A 323 13.04 -4.50 13.96
N ASN A 324 12.65 -3.35 13.43
CA ASN A 324 13.56 -2.51 12.64
C ASN A 324 14.67 -1.91 13.50
N ASN A 325 14.34 -1.35 14.67
CA ASN A 325 15.28 -0.57 15.46
C ASN A 325 16.04 -1.36 16.53
N PHE A 326 15.50 -2.47 17.02
CA PHE A 326 16.14 -3.26 18.07
C PHE A 326 16.70 -4.57 17.53
N TYR A 327 15.95 -5.30 16.69
CA TYR A 327 16.44 -6.52 16.05
C TYR A 327 17.22 -6.26 14.75
N GLY A 328 17.20 -5.05 14.19
CA GLY A 328 17.86 -4.72 12.93
C GLY A 328 17.23 -5.40 11.71
N ALA A 329 15.94 -5.72 11.76
CA ALA A 329 15.22 -6.30 10.62
C ALA A 329 14.96 -5.24 9.57
N GLU A 330 15.60 -5.34 8.40
CA GLU A 330 15.53 -4.35 7.33
C GLU A 330 14.32 -4.53 6.41
N SER A 331 13.64 -5.68 6.47
CA SER A 331 12.52 -5.97 5.59
C SER A 331 11.35 -6.63 6.33
N GLN A 332 10.15 -6.50 5.77
CA GLN A 332 8.93 -7.17 6.20
C GLN A 332 8.26 -7.84 4.99
N ALA A 333 7.88 -9.10 5.12
CA ALA A 333 7.16 -9.82 4.08
C ALA A 333 5.64 -9.73 4.30
N ILE A 334 4.88 -9.53 3.22
CA ILE A 334 3.41 -9.52 3.20
C ILE A 334 2.94 -10.71 2.37
N ILE A 335 2.31 -11.68 3.01
CA ILE A 335 1.96 -12.97 2.38
C ILE A 335 0.45 -13.22 2.48
N PRO A 336 -0.32 -12.75 1.50
CA PRO A 336 -1.75 -13.03 1.45
C PRO A 336 -2.01 -14.45 0.93
N TYR A 337 -2.79 -15.23 1.67
CA TYR A 337 -3.27 -16.56 1.24
C TYR A 337 -4.57 -16.40 0.42
N THR A 338 -4.46 -15.62 -0.63
CA THR A 338 -5.45 -15.45 -1.69
C THR A 338 -4.81 -14.82 -2.92
N GLN A 339 -5.12 -15.34 -4.11
CA GLN A 339 -4.60 -14.80 -5.36
C GLN A 339 -5.11 -13.39 -5.65
N TYR A 340 -6.28 -13.03 -5.15
CA TYR A 340 -6.86 -11.68 -5.32
C TYR A 340 -5.96 -10.56 -4.80
N LEU A 341 -5.15 -10.81 -3.78
CA LEU A 341 -4.26 -9.80 -3.19
C LEU A 341 -2.81 -9.87 -3.72
N HIS A 342 -2.59 -10.45 -4.92
CA HIS A 342 -1.24 -10.57 -5.49
C HIS A 342 -0.53 -9.22 -5.71
N ARG A 343 -1.27 -8.13 -5.86
CA ARG A 343 -0.72 -6.77 -5.97
C ARG A 343 -0.58 -6.03 -4.63
N LEU A 344 -1.01 -6.62 -3.52
CA LEU A 344 -1.01 -5.92 -2.22
C LEU A 344 0.40 -5.51 -1.78
N ALA A 345 1.39 -6.41 -1.89
CA ALA A 345 2.78 -6.09 -1.52
C ALA A 345 3.32 -4.94 -2.38
N ALA A 346 3.10 -4.95 -3.69
CA ALA A 346 3.53 -3.89 -4.60
C ALA A 346 2.87 -2.53 -4.28
N TYR A 347 1.59 -2.51 -3.91
CA TYR A 347 0.91 -1.31 -3.44
C TYR A 347 1.52 -0.78 -2.14
N LEU A 348 1.76 -1.66 -1.18
CA LEU A 348 2.34 -1.31 0.12
C LEU A 348 3.82 -0.88 0.02
N GLN A 349 4.55 -1.30 -1.01
CA GLN A 349 5.90 -0.78 -1.29
C GLN A 349 5.88 0.73 -1.41
N GLN A 350 5.02 1.28 -2.26
CA GLN A 350 4.92 2.73 -2.36
C GLN A 350 4.39 3.33 -1.05
N GLY A 351 3.30 2.79 -0.50
CA GLY A 351 2.70 3.30 0.73
C GLY A 351 3.71 3.45 1.87
N ILE A 352 4.49 2.40 2.15
CA ILE A 352 5.41 2.33 3.30
C ILE A 352 6.78 2.93 2.98
N MET A 353 7.40 2.50 1.87
CA MET A 353 8.81 2.86 1.59
C MET A 353 8.95 4.32 1.18
N GLU A 354 8.05 4.86 0.36
CA GLU A 354 8.08 6.28 -0.01
C GLU A 354 7.71 7.19 1.18
N SER A 355 6.82 6.73 2.05
CA SER A 355 6.42 7.50 3.24
C SER A 355 7.51 7.54 4.29
N ASN A 356 8.05 6.39 4.67
CA ASN A 356 8.89 6.25 5.87
C ASN A 356 10.38 6.00 5.56
N GLY A 357 10.77 5.87 4.30
CA GLY A 357 12.17 5.81 3.90
C GLY A 357 12.83 7.19 3.96
N LYS A 358 13.10 7.69 5.17
CA LYS A 358 13.62 9.04 5.41
C LYS A 358 14.92 8.97 6.21
N GLN A 359 15.86 9.88 5.90
CA GLN A 359 17.16 10.00 6.58
C GLN A 359 17.24 11.23 7.51
N THR A 360 16.18 12.04 7.58
CA THR A 360 16.16 13.33 8.26
C THR A 360 14.95 13.42 9.16
N ASP A 361 15.12 13.87 10.40
CA ASP A 361 14.05 14.11 11.34
C ASP A 361 13.23 15.37 11.00
N ARG A 362 12.17 15.65 11.78
CA ARG A 362 11.32 16.82 11.57
C ARG A 362 12.02 18.16 11.82
N ASP A 363 13.16 18.17 12.49
CA ASP A 363 14.00 19.36 12.73
C ASP A 363 15.08 19.53 11.65
N GLY A 364 15.17 18.62 10.68
CA GLY A 364 16.16 18.65 9.61
C GLY A 364 17.50 18.00 9.96
N ASN A 365 17.60 17.30 11.09
CA ASN A 365 18.82 16.64 11.50
C ASN A 365 18.92 15.22 10.91
N PRO A 366 20.13 14.74 10.57
CA PRO A 366 20.34 13.33 10.26
C PRO A 366 19.92 12.43 11.43
N ILE A 367 19.20 11.35 11.14
CA ILE A 367 18.75 10.42 12.17
C ILE A 367 19.74 9.28 12.38
N PRO A 368 20.03 8.88 13.64
CA PRO A 368 20.98 7.82 13.96
C PRO A 368 20.36 6.42 14.07
N TYR A 369 19.11 6.25 13.64
CA TYR A 369 18.35 5.00 13.69
C TYR A 369 17.74 4.68 12.31
N GLN A 370 17.32 3.45 12.11
CA GLN A 370 16.68 3.01 10.86
C GLN A 370 15.24 3.52 10.77
N THR A 371 14.81 3.87 9.56
CA THR A 371 13.44 4.22 9.21
C THR A 371 13.03 3.50 7.94
N GLY A 372 11.75 3.20 7.81
CA GLY A 372 11.19 2.53 6.65
C GLY A 372 11.74 1.11 6.46
N VAL A 373 10.87 0.15 6.37
CA VAL A 373 11.22 -1.24 6.08
C VAL A 373 11.03 -1.54 4.61
N ILE A 374 11.85 -2.43 4.04
CA ILE A 374 11.69 -2.92 2.67
C ILE A 374 10.49 -3.87 2.66
N ILE A 375 9.46 -3.52 1.91
CA ILE A 375 8.25 -4.34 1.76
C ILE A 375 8.37 -5.22 0.52
N TRP A 376 8.05 -6.51 0.68
CA TRP A 376 8.00 -7.48 -0.40
C TRP A 376 7.06 -8.63 -0.04
N GLY A 377 6.73 -9.46 -1.00
CA GLY A 377 5.89 -10.62 -0.75
C GLY A 377 5.12 -11.07 -1.98
N GLU A 378 4.59 -12.27 -1.90
CA GLU A 378 3.78 -12.92 -2.93
C GLU A 378 2.68 -13.76 -2.25
N PRO A 379 1.58 -14.07 -2.95
CA PRO A 379 0.56 -14.93 -2.37
C PRO A 379 1.07 -16.32 -1.97
N GLY A 380 0.64 -16.79 -0.80
CA GLY A 380 0.68 -18.22 -0.50
C GLY A 380 -0.37 -18.96 -1.37
N THR A 381 -0.08 -20.14 -1.87
CA THR A 381 1.11 -20.99 -1.60
C THR A 381 2.31 -20.75 -2.52
N ASN A 382 2.17 -19.91 -3.59
CA ASN A 382 3.25 -19.64 -4.53
C ASN A 382 4.54 -19.19 -3.85
N SER A 383 4.43 -18.29 -2.88
CA SER A 383 5.55 -17.79 -2.09
C SER A 383 6.37 -18.87 -1.40
N GLN A 384 5.73 -19.99 -0.99
CA GLN A 384 6.42 -21.13 -0.39
C GLN A 384 7.41 -21.77 -1.35
N HIS A 385 7.10 -21.76 -2.65
CA HIS A 385 7.94 -22.31 -3.71
C HIS A 385 8.93 -21.31 -4.30
N ALA A 386 8.87 -20.04 -3.84
CA ALA A 386 9.74 -18.97 -4.31
C ALA A 386 10.84 -18.60 -3.29
N PHE A 387 10.49 -18.29 -2.05
CA PHE A 387 11.43 -17.70 -1.11
C PHE A 387 11.31 -18.17 0.35
N PHE A 388 10.45 -19.12 0.69
CA PHE A 388 10.31 -19.60 2.06
C PHE A 388 11.57 -20.31 2.58
N GLN A 389 12.43 -20.81 1.69
CA GLN A 389 13.75 -21.30 2.07
C GLN A 389 14.53 -20.23 2.86
N LEU A 390 14.51 -18.97 2.39
CA LEU A 390 15.15 -17.86 3.09
C LEU A 390 14.49 -17.55 4.42
N ILE A 391 13.15 -17.54 4.47
CA ILE A 391 12.42 -17.21 5.70
C ILE A 391 12.67 -18.29 6.79
N HIS A 392 12.66 -19.57 6.42
CA HIS A 392 12.85 -20.66 7.36
C HIS A 392 14.31 -20.86 7.82
N GLN A 393 15.24 -20.94 6.88
CA GLN A 393 16.63 -21.34 7.15
C GLN A 393 17.67 -20.26 6.81
N GLY A 394 17.25 -19.12 6.29
CA GLY A 394 18.16 -18.02 6.00
C GLY A 394 18.67 -17.31 7.26
N THR A 395 19.72 -16.53 7.11
CA THR A 395 20.36 -15.76 8.19
C THR A 395 19.66 -14.44 8.52
N LYS A 396 18.68 -14.04 7.70
CA LYS A 396 17.91 -12.78 7.89
C LYS A 396 16.74 -13.00 8.83
N LEU A 397 16.48 -12.03 9.71
CA LEU A 397 15.22 -11.95 10.45
C LEU A 397 14.21 -11.18 9.62
N ILE A 398 13.11 -11.83 9.27
CA ILE A 398 12.07 -11.27 8.41
C ILE A 398 10.73 -11.39 9.12
N PRO A 399 10.26 -10.31 9.78
CA PRO A 399 8.88 -10.25 10.26
C PRO A 399 7.91 -10.44 9.10
N THR A 400 6.89 -11.25 9.28
CA THR A 400 6.00 -11.65 8.19
C THR A 400 4.54 -11.51 8.57
N ASP A 401 3.77 -10.80 7.75
CA ASP A 401 2.32 -10.69 7.86
C ASP A 401 1.67 -11.75 6.97
N PHE A 402 0.95 -12.68 7.58
CA PHE A 402 0.14 -13.70 6.93
C PHE A 402 -1.32 -13.25 6.90
N ILE A 403 -1.92 -13.12 5.72
CA ILE A 403 -3.30 -12.66 5.56
C ILE A 403 -4.15 -13.78 4.97
N GLY A 404 -5.08 -14.31 5.72
CA GLY A 404 -6.01 -15.38 5.31
C GLY A 404 -7.47 -15.02 5.52
N PHE A 405 -8.36 -15.73 4.84
CA PHE A 405 -9.79 -15.53 4.91
C PHE A 405 -10.49 -16.81 5.34
N LYS A 406 -11.52 -16.71 6.21
CA LYS A 406 -12.28 -17.90 6.65
C LYS A 406 -13.09 -18.49 5.52
N HIS A 407 -13.58 -17.66 4.60
CA HIS A 407 -14.50 -18.07 3.55
C HIS A 407 -13.97 -17.73 2.16
N SER A 408 -14.00 -18.70 1.25
CA SER A 408 -13.75 -18.53 -0.18
C SER A 408 -14.90 -17.74 -0.84
N LEU A 409 -14.58 -16.92 -1.83
CA LEU A 409 -15.58 -16.17 -2.60
C LEU A 409 -16.43 -17.07 -3.49
N HIS A 410 -15.83 -18.10 -4.10
CA HIS A 410 -16.51 -19.03 -5.02
C HIS A 410 -17.00 -20.33 -4.35
N GLY A 411 -16.75 -20.53 -3.05
CA GLY A 411 -17.23 -21.68 -2.30
C GLY A 411 -16.53 -23.02 -2.59
N ASN A 412 -15.35 -23.00 -3.24
CA ASN A 412 -14.57 -24.24 -3.45
C ASN A 412 -13.87 -24.66 -2.15
N THR A 413 -14.56 -25.44 -1.34
CA THR A 413 -14.15 -25.82 0.00
C THR A 413 -12.87 -26.66 0.02
N ASP A 414 -12.67 -27.59 -0.93
CA ASP A 414 -11.48 -28.45 -0.96
C ASP A 414 -10.21 -27.64 -1.19
N HIS A 415 -10.20 -26.76 -2.21
CA HIS A 415 -9.06 -25.87 -2.46
C HIS A 415 -8.83 -24.90 -1.31
N HIS A 416 -9.91 -24.35 -0.75
CA HIS A 416 -9.83 -23.41 0.36
C HIS A 416 -9.23 -24.06 1.61
N ASN A 417 -9.66 -25.26 1.97
CA ASN A 417 -9.10 -25.99 3.10
C ASN A 417 -7.62 -26.30 2.93
N LYS A 418 -7.18 -26.70 1.72
CA LYS A 418 -5.75 -26.92 1.40
C LYS A 418 -4.94 -25.62 1.53
N LEU A 419 -5.48 -24.50 1.02
CA LEU A 419 -4.85 -23.19 1.13
C LEU A 419 -4.68 -22.77 2.59
N MET A 420 -5.76 -22.85 3.39
CA MET A 420 -5.75 -22.46 4.80
C MET A 420 -4.96 -23.42 5.68
N ALA A 421 -4.91 -24.72 5.36
CA ALA A 421 -4.01 -25.66 6.02
C ALA A 421 -2.53 -25.22 5.88
N ASN A 422 -2.13 -24.75 4.70
CA ASN A 422 -0.79 -24.20 4.49
C ASN A 422 -0.57 -22.89 5.27
N PHE A 423 -1.57 -21.99 5.30
CA PHE A 423 -1.51 -20.77 6.12
C PHE A 423 -1.19 -21.07 7.59
N PHE A 424 -1.92 -22.00 8.20
CA PHE A 424 -1.70 -22.40 9.60
C PHE A 424 -0.38 -23.14 9.79
N ALA A 425 -0.06 -24.11 8.92
CA ALA A 425 1.15 -24.91 9.01
C ALA A 425 2.42 -24.06 8.90
N GLN A 426 2.46 -23.09 7.99
CA GLN A 426 3.63 -22.23 7.82
C GLN A 426 3.90 -21.35 9.04
N THR A 427 2.86 -20.73 9.60
CA THR A 427 3.03 -19.91 10.82
C THR A 427 3.43 -20.74 12.04
N GLU A 428 2.98 -21.99 12.12
CA GLU A 428 3.40 -22.92 13.18
C GLU A 428 4.84 -23.39 13.00
N ALA A 429 5.22 -23.77 11.77
CA ALA A 429 6.58 -24.21 11.44
C ALA A 429 7.62 -23.09 11.65
N LEU A 430 7.29 -21.85 11.29
CA LEU A 430 8.13 -20.68 11.51
C LEU A 430 8.36 -20.38 13.00
N LEU A 431 7.37 -20.63 13.85
CA LEU A 431 7.51 -20.52 15.30
C LEU A 431 8.36 -21.65 15.87
N LYS A 432 7.99 -22.90 15.59
CA LYS A 432 8.56 -24.10 16.24
C LYS A 432 9.96 -24.45 15.74
N GLY A 433 10.14 -24.41 14.42
CA GLY A 433 11.30 -25.00 13.78
C GLY A 433 11.31 -26.55 13.87
N LYS A 434 12.48 -27.14 13.73
CA LYS A 434 12.74 -28.57 13.91
C LYS A 434 14.16 -28.75 14.47
N THR A 435 14.30 -29.30 15.65
CA THR A 435 15.57 -29.49 16.32
C THR A 435 16.37 -30.62 15.70
N GLU A 436 17.68 -30.67 15.98
CA GLU A 436 18.57 -31.76 15.55
C GLU A 436 18.10 -33.13 16.09
N ALA A 437 17.62 -33.17 17.32
CA ALA A 437 17.09 -34.41 17.92
C ALA A 437 15.85 -34.93 17.19
N GLU A 438 14.94 -34.03 16.81
CA GLU A 438 13.74 -34.38 16.02
C GLU A 438 14.12 -34.85 14.62
N VAL A 439 15.10 -34.19 13.95
CA VAL A 439 15.61 -34.62 12.65
C VAL A 439 16.18 -36.03 12.72
N ARG A 440 17.02 -36.33 13.73
CA ARG A 440 17.59 -37.69 13.95
C ARG A 440 16.51 -38.74 14.19
N LYS A 441 15.53 -38.39 15.02
CA LYS A 441 14.38 -39.27 15.31
C LYS A 441 13.57 -39.59 14.06
N GLU A 442 13.34 -38.60 13.21
CA GLU A 442 12.60 -38.76 11.93
C GLU A 442 13.37 -39.64 10.93
N MET A 443 14.71 -39.50 10.89
CA MET A 443 15.57 -40.31 10.01
C MET A 443 15.70 -41.75 10.46
N GLY A 444 15.43 -42.06 11.75
CA GLY A 444 15.46 -43.39 12.32
C GLY A 444 16.83 -44.07 12.15
N ASP A 445 16.82 -45.36 11.88
CA ASP A 445 18.07 -46.18 11.74
C ASP A 445 18.92 -45.81 10.51
N LYS A 446 18.41 -44.94 9.62
CA LYS A 446 19.08 -44.48 8.41
C LYS A 446 19.63 -43.05 8.56
N VAL A 447 20.03 -42.67 9.77
CA VAL A 447 20.61 -41.34 10.01
C VAL A 447 21.85 -41.15 9.15
N ASN A 448 21.81 -40.14 8.27
CA ASN A 448 22.99 -39.62 7.57
C ASN A 448 23.45 -38.36 8.31
N GLU A 449 24.50 -38.47 9.11
CA GLU A 449 25.03 -37.37 9.93
C GLU A 449 25.38 -36.14 9.11
N ALA A 450 25.87 -36.30 7.87
CA ALA A 450 26.20 -35.21 6.98
C ALA A 450 24.95 -34.39 6.52
N LEU A 451 23.75 -34.99 6.58
CA LEU A 451 22.50 -34.32 6.18
C LEU A 451 21.75 -33.68 7.36
N VAL A 452 22.05 -34.09 8.59
CA VAL A 452 21.34 -33.57 9.78
C VAL A 452 21.35 -32.05 9.85
N PRO A 453 22.49 -31.34 9.71
CA PRO A 453 22.54 -29.90 9.82
C PRO A 453 21.65 -29.17 8.78
N PHE A 454 21.48 -29.76 7.60
CA PHE A 454 20.67 -29.17 6.50
C PHE A 454 19.16 -29.35 6.71
N LYS A 455 18.75 -30.22 7.63
CA LYS A 455 17.33 -30.49 7.94
C LYS A 455 16.87 -29.85 9.24
N VAL A 456 17.75 -29.15 9.95
CA VAL A 456 17.43 -28.38 11.15
C VAL A 456 16.78 -27.04 10.74
N PHE A 457 15.70 -26.67 11.42
CA PHE A 457 15.03 -25.40 11.30
C PHE A 457 15.10 -24.69 12.65
N THR A 458 15.69 -23.51 12.68
CA THR A 458 15.88 -22.78 13.94
C THR A 458 14.57 -22.34 14.60
N GLY A 459 13.50 -22.22 13.82
CA GLY A 459 12.25 -21.65 14.32
C GLY A 459 12.41 -20.19 14.76
N ASN A 460 11.57 -19.76 15.70
CA ASN A 460 11.60 -18.42 16.29
C ASN A 460 11.52 -17.28 15.23
N ARG A 461 10.84 -17.54 14.10
CA ARG A 461 10.62 -16.57 13.02
C ARG A 461 9.32 -15.85 13.29
N PRO A 462 9.34 -14.51 13.44
CA PRO A 462 8.17 -13.75 13.87
C PRO A 462 7.10 -13.67 12.78
N THR A 463 5.85 -13.93 13.18
CA THR A 463 4.70 -13.80 12.29
C THR A 463 3.55 -13.08 12.97
N THR A 464 2.82 -12.27 12.19
CA THR A 464 1.50 -11.76 12.54
C THR A 464 0.48 -12.38 11.60
N SER A 465 -0.57 -12.98 12.13
CA SER A 465 -1.61 -13.66 11.35
C SER A 465 -2.90 -12.87 11.37
N PHE A 466 -3.38 -12.52 10.19
CA PHE A 466 -4.69 -11.89 9.98
C PHE A 466 -5.65 -12.96 9.47
N LEU A 467 -6.64 -13.31 10.24
CA LEU A 467 -7.74 -14.16 9.80
C LEU A 467 -9.00 -13.30 9.69
N ILE A 468 -9.35 -12.97 8.46
CA ILE A 468 -10.49 -12.11 8.13
C ILE A 468 -11.66 -13.00 7.69
N ASP A 469 -12.88 -12.58 7.93
CA ASP A 469 -14.04 -13.43 7.62
C ASP A 469 -14.13 -13.74 6.12
N LYS A 470 -14.20 -12.70 5.28
CA LYS A 470 -14.29 -12.81 3.83
C LYS A 470 -13.66 -11.61 3.14
N LEU A 471 -13.11 -11.78 1.93
CA LEU A 471 -12.65 -10.66 1.12
C LEU A 471 -13.85 -9.94 0.50
N THR A 472 -14.27 -8.86 1.13
CA THR A 472 -15.33 -7.96 0.67
C THR A 472 -14.75 -6.57 0.38
N PRO A 473 -15.49 -5.68 -0.30
CA PRO A 473 -15.06 -4.30 -0.41
C PRO A 473 -14.80 -3.64 0.96
N GLU A 474 -15.66 -3.90 1.95
CA GLU A 474 -15.51 -3.37 3.30
C GLU A 474 -14.24 -3.89 3.99
N SER A 475 -14.02 -5.20 3.99
CA SER A 475 -12.83 -5.79 4.64
C SER A 475 -11.53 -5.36 3.96
N LEU A 476 -11.54 -5.21 2.62
CA LEU A 476 -10.40 -4.67 1.89
C LEU A 476 -10.15 -3.20 2.26
N GLY A 477 -11.18 -2.38 2.35
CA GLY A 477 -11.08 -0.98 2.78
C GLY A 477 -10.45 -0.87 4.17
N SER A 478 -10.93 -1.68 5.13
CA SER A 478 -10.37 -1.76 6.48
C SER A 478 -8.91 -2.19 6.48
N LEU A 479 -8.54 -3.20 5.67
CA LEU A 479 -7.16 -3.70 5.57
C LEU A 479 -6.20 -2.64 5.02
N ILE A 480 -6.59 -1.91 3.99
CA ILE A 480 -5.78 -0.84 3.41
C ILE A 480 -5.60 0.30 4.42
N ALA A 481 -6.69 0.79 5.03
CA ALA A 481 -6.65 1.87 6.01
C ALA A 481 -5.82 1.49 7.25
N MET A 482 -5.85 0.22 7.66
CA MET A 482 -5.00 -0.30 8.73
C MET A 482 -3.50 -0.08 8.44
N TYR A 483 -3.04 -0.39 7.23
CA TYR A 483 -1.66 -0.13 6.83
C TYR A 483 -1.36 1.37 6.67
N GLU A 484 -2.31 2.18 6.18
CA GLU A 484 -2.14 3.64 6.12
C GLU A 484 -1.92 4.25 7.51
N HIS A 485 -2.69 3.82 8.51
CA HIS A 485 -2.50 4.28 9.90
C HIS A 485 -1.23 3.73 10.53
N LYS A 486 -0.83 2.48 10.22
CA LYS A 486 0.47 1.94 10.62
C LYS A 486 1.62 2.84 10.13
N ILE A 487 1.58 3.26 8.88
CA ILE A 487 2.57 4.20 8.29
C ILE A 487 2.63 5.51 9.08
N PHE A 488 1.48 6.07 9.42
CA PHE A 488 1.40 7.31 10.20
C PHE A 488 2.03 7.15 11.58
N VAL A 489 1.69 6.08 12.30
CA VAL A 489 2.21 5.80 13.65
C VAL A 489 3.74 5.64 13.61
N GLU A 490 4.26 4.86 12.65
CA GLU A 490 5.71 4.72 12.45
C GLU A 490 6.39 6.07 12.24
N GLY A 491 5.82 6.92 11.38
CA GLY A 491 6.35 8.26 11.11
C GLY A 491 6.33 9.19 12.33
N VAL A 492 5.32 9.05 13.20
CA VAL A 492 5.25 9.79 14.47
C VAL A 492 6.37 9.34 15.40
N ILE A 493 6.56 8.03 15.58
CA ILE A 493 7.58 7.47 16.47
C ILE A 493 8.98 7.78 15.96
N TRP A 494 9.23 7.62 14.65
CA TRP A 494 10.54 7.95 14.05
C TRP A 494 10.78 9.45 13.87
N ASN A 495 9.86 10.31 14.29
CA ASN A 495 9.98 11.77 14.18
C ASN A 495 10.27 12.25 12.74
N ILE A 496 9.61 11.67 11.74
CA ILE A 496 9.80 11.97 10.31
C ILE A 496 8.53 12.51 9.66
N TYR A 497 8.67 13.18 8.50
CA TYR A 497 7.55 13.56 7.66
C TYR A 497 7.22 12.44 6.68
N SER A 498 6.12 11.69 6.94
CA SER A 498 5.71 10.54 6.12
C SER A 498 4.99 10.91 4.83
N TYR A 499 4.61 12.15 4.62
CA TYR A 499 3.68 12.53 3.53
C TYR A 499 4.31 13.37 2.43
N ASP A 500 5.60 13.68 2.52
CA ASP A 500 6.42 14.23 1.44
C ASP A 500 7.21 13.13 0.70
N GLN A 501 7.88 13.48 -0.42
CA GLN A 501 8.65 12.53 -1.23
C GLN A 501 9.83 13.20 -1.97
N TRP A 502 10.60 14.04 -1.32
CA TRP A 502 11.73 14.77 -1.92
C TRP A 502 12.78 13.87 -2.59
N GLY A 503 12.92 12.62 -2.12
CA GLY A 503 13.87 11.64 -2.65
C GLY A 503 13.67 11.25 -4.12
N VAL A 504 12.49 11.49 -4.70
CA VAL A 504 12.21 11.16 -6.11
C VAL A 504 12.48 12.32 -7.08
N GLU A 505 12.80 13.54 -6.59
CA GLU A 505 12.91 14.73 -7.44
C GLU A 505 14.22 14.80 -8.22
N LEU A 506 15.35 14.40 -7.62
CA LEU A 506 16.66 14.45 -8.28
C LEU A 506 16.71 13.62 -9.57
N GLY A 507 16.15 12.40 -9.53
CA GLY A 507 16.09 11.52 -10.70
C GLY A 507 15.33 12.15 -11.86
N LYS A 508 14.20 12.82 -11.60
CA LYS A 508 13.41 13.51 -12.63
C LYS A 508 14.18 14.67 -13.29
N GLN A 509 14.89 15.45 -12.47
CA GLN A 509 15.72 16.56 -12.97
C GLN A 509 16.84 16.04 -13.90
N LEU A 510 17.53 14.99 -13.48
CA LEU A 510 18.59 14.37 -14.30
C LEU A 510 18.02 13.72 -15.57
N ALA A 511 16.88 13.03 -15.49
CA ALA A 511 16.22 12.44 -16.65
C ALA A 511 15.85 13.48 -17.72
N SER A 512 15.34 14.64 -17.30
CA SER A 512 15.03 15.75 -18.22
C SER A 512 16.28 16.31 -18.93
N LYS A 513 17.44 16.33 -18.24
CA LYS A 513 18.72 16.72 -18.83
C LYS A 513 19.19 15.65 -19.84
N ILE A 514 19.18 14.39 -19.42
CA ILE A 514 19.65 13.25 -20.24
C ILE A 514 18.78 13.10 -21.49
N LEU A 515 17.47 13.34 -21.42
CA LEU A 515 16.59 13.29 -22.59
C LEU A 515 17.02 14.30 -23.69
N LYS A 516 17.48 15.49 -23.30
CA LYS A 516 18.06 16.46 -24.24
C LYS A 516 19.36 15.95 -24.85
N ASP A 517 20.23 15.32 -24.05
CA ASP A 517 21.50 14.76 -24.51
C ASP A 517 21.31 13.56 -25.46
N ILE A 518 20.25 12.78 -25.28
CA ILE A 518 19.88 11.71 -26.23
C ILE A 518 19.59 12.29 -27.62
N ALA A 519 18.91 13.43 -27.70
CA ALA A 519 18.58 14.11 -28.96
C ALA A 519 19.75 14.95 -29.53
N ALA A 520 20.73 15.36 -28.71
CA ALA A 520 21.83 16.21 -29.11
C ALA A 520 22.97 15.44 -29.80
N THR A 521 23.76 16.12 -30.62
CA THR A 521 24.97 15.53 -31.23
C THR A 521 26.10 15.35 -30.21
N GLU A 522 26.26 16.34 -29.31
CA GLU A 522 27.26 16.32 -28.24
C GLU A 522 26.58 16.12 -26.89
N LEU A 523 27.23 15.36 -26.02
CA LEU A 523 26.75 15.10 -24.66
C LEU A 523 27.20 16.22 -23.72
N SER A 524 26.34 16.62 -22.82
CA SER A 524 26.71 17.47 -21.69
C SER A 524 27.60 16.71 -20.70
N ALA A 525 28.12 17.39 -19.67
CA ALA A 525 28.99 16.76 -18.67
C ALA A 525 28.22 15.75 -17.80
N HIS A 526 28.66 14.50 -17.82
CA HIS A 526 28.21 13.39 -16.98
C HIS A 526 29.41 12.64 -16.39
N ASP A 527 29.17 11.78 -15.43
CA ASP A 527 30.19 10.81 -15.02
C ASP A 527 30.53 9.85 -16.17
N SER A 528 31.69 9.20 -16.07
CA SER A 528 32.20 8.33 -17.16
C SER A 528 31.28 7.16 -17.47
N SER A 529 30.58 6.59 -16.48
CA SER A 529 29.64 5.48 -16.68
C SER A 529 28.43 5.93 -17.46
N THR A 530 27.77 7.01 -17.04
CA THR A 530 26.60 7.59 -17.74
C THR A 530 26.96 8.00 -19.16
N THR A 531 28.13 8.66 -19.35
CA THR A 531 28.64 9.05 -20.67
C THR A 531 28.81 7.83 -21.59
N ASN A 532 29.40 6.75 -21.09
CA ASN A 532 29.62 5.56 -21.89
C ASN A 532 28.31 4.82 -22.26
N LEU A 533 27.37 4.74 -21.31
CA LEU A 533 26.04 4.16 -21.55
C LEU A 533 25.28 4.96 -22.62
N LEU A 534 25.27 6.28 -22.55
CA LEU A 534 24.64 7.15 -23.54
C LEU A 534 25.25 6.97 -24.93
N LYS A 535 26.61 6.87 -25.02
CA LYS A 535 27.31 6.60 -26.28
C LYS A 535 26.93 5.23 -26.87
N GLN A 536 26.70 4.21 -26.05
CA GLN A 536 26.24 2.90 -26.54
C GLN A 536 24.79 2.93 -26.99
N PHE A 537 23.93 3.63 -26.23
CA PHE A 537 22.52 3.77 -26.58
C PHE A 537 22.28 4.51 -27.89
N LYS A 538 23.17 5.45 -28.26
CA LYS A 538 23.06 6.27 -29.49
C LYS A 538 23.69 5.60 -30.73
N LYS A 539 24.36 4.46 -30.61
CA LYS A 539 24.85 3.65 -31.75
C LYS A 539 23.75 2.87 -32.42
#